data_e33378ce911ec9c9e8a917385a4a099d
#
_entry.id   e33378ce911ec9c9e8a917385a4a099d
#
_cell.length_a   1.000
_cell.length_b   1.000
_cell.length_c   1.000
_cell.angle_alpha   90.00
_cell.angle_beta   90.00
_cell.angle_gamma   90.00
#
_symmetry.space_group_name_H-M   'P 1'
#
loop_
_entity.id
_entity.type
_entity.pdbx_description
1 polymer ?
#
loop_
_entity_poly.entity_id
_entity_poly.type
_entity_poly.pdbx_seq_one_letter_code
_entity_poly.pdbx_strand_id
1 'polypeptide(L)'
;MKSKNQEIIDVFNNRYACKKFDKNRKVSDEDFDTIIESARLSPSSFGLEPWKFLLLKNEKMKEDFREFAWGAINSLNGASHIVIVLARKGVTADSKHVAHMLEDVKRVPEEMKTAIKERFGGFQKKHFKLLESERNLFDWASKQTYIVLGNMMTTAAFLGIDSCAIEGFEREAAEKYLSDKGILNLNEYGISYMVS
;
A
#
# COMPACT_ATOMS: atom_id res chain seq x y z
N MET A 1 -27.82 10.45 -21.07
CA MET A 1 -26.75 10.37 -20.05
C MET A 1 -26.83 8.99 -19.40
N LYS A 2 -25.70 8.32 -19.21
CA LYS A 2 -25.64 7.10 -18.42
C LYS A 2 -26.00 7.39 -16.96
N SER A 3 -26.60 6.43 -16.24
CA SER A 3 -26.80 6.56 -14.79
C SER A 3 -25.45 6.42 -14.07
N LYS A 4 -25.31 7.02 -12.87
CA LYS A 4 -24.12 6.84 -12.03
C LYS A 4 -23.82 5.38 -11.74
N ASN A 5 -24.85 4.54 -11.56
CA ASN A 5 -24.68 3.10 -11.36
C ASN A 5 -24.01 2.44 -12.58
N GLN A 6 -24.43 2.82 -13.79
CA GLN A 6 -23.85 2.28 -15.00
C GLN A 6 -22.40 2.77 -15.20
N GLU A 7 -22.10 4.02 -14.88
CA GLU A 7 -20.73 4.56 -14.94
C GLU A 7 -19.78 3.78 -14.01
N ILE A 8 -20.21 3.49 -12.78
CA ILE A 8 -19.42 2.68 -11.84
C ILE A 8 -19.15 1.28 -12.41
N ILE A 9 -20.18 0.59 -12.90
CA ILE A 9 -20.02 -0.76 -13.45
C ILE A 9 -19.13 -0.76 -14.69
N ASP A 10 -19.25 0.24 -15.54
CA ASP A 10 -18.40 0.39 -16.73
C ASP A 10 -16.92 0.53 -16.35
N VAL A 11 -16.59 1.29 -15.30
CA VAL A 11 -15.22 1.42 -14.78
C VAL A 11 -14.66 0.05 -14.35
N PHE A 12 -15.42 -0.73 -13.59
CA PHE A 12 -15.00 -2.07 -13.19
C PHE A 12 -14.87 -3.05 -14.35
N ASN A 13 -15.76 -2.98 -15.35
CA ASN A 13 -15.67 -3.82 -16.56
C ASN A 13 -14.48 -3.48 -17.45
N ASN A 14 -14.09 -2.21 -17.51
CA ASN A 14 -12.98 -1.75 -18.34
C ASN A 14 -11.63 -1.94 -17.67
N ARG A 15 -11.58 -1.97 -16.33
CA ARG A 15 -10.33 -2.15 -15.59
C ARG A 15 -9.78 -3.56 -15.78
N TYR A 16 -8.53 -3.66 -16.18
CA TYR A 16 -7.78 -4.92 -16.29
C TYR A 16 -6.33 -4.73 -15.79
N ALA A 17 -5.62 -5.84 -15.57
CA ALA A 17 -4.20 -5.80 -15.24
C ALA A 17 -3.38 -5.51 -16.50
N CYS A 18 -2.98 -4.26 -16.67
CA CYS A 18 -2.25 -3.79 -17.85
C CYS A 18 -0.91 -4.54 -17.99
N LYS A 19 -0.65 -5.08 -19.18
CA LYS A 19 0.56 -5.82 -19.48
C LYS A 19 1.49 -5.11 -20.49
N LYS A 20 1.04 -3.99 -21.06
CA LYS A 20 1.82 -3.21 -22.01
C LYS A 20 1.55 -1.72 -21.81
N PHE A 21 2.52 -1.03 -21.25
CA PHE A 21 2.47 0.41 -21.02
C PHE A 21 3.11 1.17 -22.18
N ASP A 22 2.51 2.28 -22.56
CA ASP A 22 3.10 3.21 -23.53
C ASP A 22 4.11 4.13 -22.82
N LYS A 23 5.39 3.88 -23.05
CA LYS A 23 6.48 4.66 -22.43
C LYS A 23 6.48 6.16 -22.80
N ASN A 24 5.80 6.53 -23.88
CA ASN A 24 5.70 7.92 -24.34
C ASN A 24 4.52 8.68 -23.71
N ARG A 25 3.61 7.97 -23.06
CA ARG A 25 2.48 8.58 -22.33
C ARG A 25 2.80 8.56 -20.85
N LYS A 26 2.58 9.70 -20.21
CA LYS A 26 2.77 9.85 -18.76
C LYS A 26 1.45 10.26 -18.11
N VAL A 27 1.21 9.72 -16.94
CA VAL A 27 0.16 10.19 -16.05
C VAL A 27 0.53 11.58 -15.56
N SER A 28 -0.40 12.52 -15.56
CA SER A 28 -0.16 13.88 -15.04
C SER A 28 0.13 13.84 -13.54
N ASP A 29 0.84 14.85 -13.04
CA ASP A 29 1.09 14.96 -11.58
C ASP A 29 -0.25 15.10 -10.83
N GLU A 30 -1.22 15.83 -11.37
CA GLU A 30 -2.56 16.01 -10.77
C GLU A 30 -3.32 14.67 -10.63
N ASP A 31 -3.33 13.86 -11.70
CA ASP A 31 -3.98 12.54 -11.66
C ASP A 31 -3.25 11.59 -10.70
N PHE A 32 -1.91 11.61 -10.72
CA PHE A 32 -1.13 10.79 -9.81
C PHE A 32 -1.34 11.19 -8.35
N ASP A 33 -1.36 12.48 -8.04
CA ASP A 33 -1.64 12.99 -6.70
C ASP A 33 -3.04 12.60 -6.25
N THR A 34 -4.04 12.62 -7.15
CA THR A 34 -5.40 12.15 -6.87
C THR A 34 -5.42 10.66 -6.51
N ILE A 35 -4.67 9.82 -7.25
CA ILE A 35 -4.55 8.39 -6.95
C ILE A 35 -3.89 8.17 -5.58
N ILE A 36 -2.81 8.89 -5.27
CA ILE A 36 -2.12 8.78 -3.97
C ILE A 36 -3.00 9.31 -2.83
N GLU A 37 -3.77 10.35 -3.05
CA GLU A 37 -4.71 10.87 -2.04
C GLU A 37 -5.83 9.86 -1.76
N SER A 38 -6.35 9.17 -2.77
CA SER A 38 -7.32 8.08 -2.57
C SER A 38 -6.73 6.92 -1.74
N ALA A 39 -5.45 6.65 -1.93
CA ALA A 39 -4.70 5.70 -1.12
C ALA A 39 -4.60 6.15 0.34
N ARG A 40 -4.22 7.42 0.57
CA ARG A 40 -4.07 8.01 1.90
C ARG A 40 -5.39 8.03 2.66
N LEU A 41 -6.49 8.33 1.99
CA LEU A 41 -7.85 8.40 2.55
C LEU A 41 -8.51 7.02 2.74
N SER A 42 -7.83 5.94 2.40
CA SER A 42 -8.37 4.59 2.54
C SER A 42 -8.64 4.24 4.01
N PRO A 43 -9.76 3.55 4.31
CA PRO A 43 -10.01 3.07 5.66
C PRO A 43 -9.05 1.93 6.04
N SER A 44 -8.80 1.79 7.32
CA SER A 44 -8.08 0.65 7.89
C SER A 44 -8.68 0.21 9.21
N SER A 45 -8.42 -1.04 9.60
CA SER A 45 -8.87 -1.55 10.89
C SER A 45 -8.33 -0.68 12.03
N PHE A 46 -9.21 -0.28 12.93
CA PHE A 46 -8.94 0.70 13.98
C PHE A 46 -8.42 2.05 13.47
N GLY A 47 -8.45 2.30 12.16
CA GLY A 47 -7.92 3.52 11.53
C GLY A 47 -6.44 3.72 11.85
N LEU A 48 -5.63 2.66 11.82
CA LEU A 48 -4.21 2.73 12.19
C LEU A 48 -3.28 3.00 10.99
N GLU A 49 -3.79 2.96 9.77
CA GLU A 49 -3.04 3.32 8.56
C GLU A 49 -1.62 2.73 8.51
N PRO A 50 -1.47 1.39 8.62
CA PRO A 50 -0.16 0.76 8.78
C PRO A 50 0.58 0.62 7.46
N TRP A 51 0.70 1.70 6.70
CA TRP A 51 1.31 1.71 5.36
C TRP A 51 2.26 2.87 5.14
N LYS A 52 3.06 2.73 4.10
CA LYS A 52 3.90 3.77 3.52
C LYS A 52 4.05 3.51 2.03
N PHE A 53 4.18 4.57 1.24
CA PHE A 53 4.33 4.49 -0.21
C PHE A 53 5.72 4.93 -0.61
N LEU A 54 6.39 4.13 -1.44
CA LEU A 54 7.66 4.48 -2.06
C LEU A 54 7.46 4.57 -3.57
N LEU A 55 7.73 5.72 -4.16
CA LEU A 55 7.69 5.90 -5.59
C LEU A 55 9.04 5.55 -6.21
N LEU A 56 9.07 4.55 -7.07
CA LEU A 56 10.28 4.10 -7.78
C LEU A 56 10.55 5.01 -8.99
N LYS A 57 11.25 6.13 -8.76
CA LYS A 57 11.56 7.14 -9.81
C LYS A 57 12.90 6.91 -10.50
N ASN A 58 13.89 6.40 -9.77
CA ASN A 58 15.27 6.31 -10.24
C ASN A 58 15.43 5.19 -11.28
N GLU A 59 15.92 5.54 -12.48
CA GLU A 59 16.07 4.59 -13.59
C GLU A 59 17.06 3.46 -13.28
N LYS A 60 18.17 3.76 -12.57
CA LYS A 60 19.11 2.72 -12.13
C LYS A 60 18.44 1.74 -11.17
N MET A 61 17.62 2.23 -10.25
CA MET A 61 16.86 1.34 -9.36
C MET A 61 15.83 0.51 -10.11
N LYS A 62 15.16 1.06 -11.12
CA LYS A 62 14.25 0.29 -11.98
C LYS A 62 14.99 -0.83 -12.70
N GLU A 63 16.20 -0.56 -13.19
CA GLU A 63 17.03 -1.59 -13.83
C GLU A 63 17.44 -2.67 -12.84
N ASP A 64 17.91 -2.28 -11.65
CA ASP A 64 18.29 -3.24 -10.61
C ASP A 64 17.09 -4.10 -10.15
N PHE A 65 15.87 -3.53 -10.11
CA PHE A 65 14.65 -4.27 -9.76
C PHE A 65 14.29 -5.40 -10.73
N ARG A 66 14.81 -5.39 -11.96
CA ARG A 66 14.58 -6.46 -12.95
C ARG A 66 15.12 -7.81 -12.49
N GLU A 67 16.17 -7.81 -11.68
CA GLU A 67 16.82 -9.03 -11.22
C GLU A 67 15.92 -9.88 -10.32
N PHE A 68 15.03 -9.23 -9.55
CA PHE A 68 14.20 -9.91 -8.57
C PHE A 68 12.69 -9.60 -8.67
N ALA A 69 12.27 -8.73 -9.58
CA ALA A 69 10.87 -8.35 -9.75
C ALA A 69 10.32 -8.83 -11.11
N TRP A 70 10.30 -10.15 -11.30
CA TRP A 70 9.90 -10.80 -12.55
C TRP A 70 8.48 -10.44 -13.01
N GLY A 71 7.54 -10.22 -12.09
CA GLY A 71 6.16 -9.78 -12.40
C GLY A 71 6.05 -8.30 -12.76
N ALA A 72 7.09 -7.49 -12.46
CA ALA A 72 7.13 -6.07 -12.73
C ALA A 72 7.78 -5.71 -14.09
N ILE A 73 8.34 -6.66 -14.82
CA ILE A 73 9.12 -6.39 -16.04
C ILE A 73 8.38 -5.51 -17.04
N ASN A 74 7.10 -5.77 -17.29
CA ASN A 74 6.30 -4.97 -18.20
C ASN A 74 6.11 -3.53 -17.69
N SER A 75 5.92 -3.36 -16.40
CA SER A 75 5.79 -2.05 -15.75
C SER A 75 7.11 -1.29 -15.75
N LEU A 76 8.23 -1.98 -15.46
CA LEU A 76 9.58 -1.41 -15.53
C LEU A 76 9.96 -0.96 -16.95
N ASN A 77 9.35 -1.55 -18.00
CA ASN A 77 9.59 -1.20 -19.38
C ASN A 77 8.86 0.06 -19.85
N GLY A 78 7.80 0.49 -19.18
CA GLY A 78 7.00 1.59 -19.75
C GLY A 78 5.99 2.28 -18.86
N ALA A 79 5.70 1.76 -17.67
CA ALA A 79 4.75 2.41 -16.78
C ALA A 79 5.21 3.82 -16.41
N SER A 80 4.26 4.74 -16.31
CA SER A 80 4.53 6.12 -15.90
C SER A 80 5.07 6.17 -14.47
N HIS A 81 4.41 5.43 -13.58
CA HIS A 81 4.75 5.36 -12.16
C HIS A 81 4.77 3.91 -11.69
N ILE A 82 5.61 3.61 -10.71
CA ILE A 82 5.62 2.35 -9.98
C ILE A 82 5.69 2.69 -8.50
N VAL A 83 4.68 2.28 -7.75
CA VAL A 83 4.60 2.49 -6.31
C VAL A 83 4.86 1.16 -5.60
N ILE A 84 5.83 1.15 -4.69
CA ILE A 84 6.08 0.05 -3.77
C ILE A 84 5.30 0.36 -2.49
N VAL A 85 4.36 -0.49 -2.15
CA VAL A 85 3.53 -0.31 -0.96
C VAL A 85 4.09 -1.14 0.19
N LEU A 86 4.39 -0.46 1.27
CA LEU A 86 4.96 -1.04 2.47
C LEU A 86 3.88 -1.23 3.53
N ALA A 87 3.92 -2.37 4.23
CA ALA A 87 3.15 -2.60 5.44
C ALA A 87 4.05 -2.46 6.67
N ARG A 88 3.52 -1.84 7.72
CA ARG A 88 4.25 -1.62 8.98
C ARG A 88 4.34 -2.91 9.76
N LYS A 89 5.53 -3.22 10.27
CA LYS A 89 5.79 -4.31 11.22
C LYS A 89 5.49 -3.87 12.65
N GLY A 90 5.25 -4.81 13.54
CA GLY A 90 5.16 -4.57 14.97
C GLY A 90 4.01 -3.66 15.41
N VAL A 91 2.88 -3.62 14.67
CA VAL A 91 1.71 -2.81 15.04
C VAL A 91 0.95 -3.49 16.19
N THR A 92 1.45 -3.31 17.42
CA THR A 92 0.82 -3.77 18.65
C THR A 92 0.13 -2.62 19.38
N ALA A 93 -0.77 -2.92 20.32
CA ALA A 93 -1.50 -1.92 21.10
C ALA A 93 -0.56 -0.91 21.81
N ASP A 94 0.64 -1.36 22.19
CA ASP A 94 1.63 -0.55 22.91
C ASP A 94 2.72 0.01 22.00
N SER A 95 2.61 -0.20 20.68
CA SER A 95 3.61 0.29 19.72
C SER A 95 3.61 1.82 19.63
N LYS A 96 4.78 2.39 19.32
CA LYS A 96 4.94 3.84 19.06
C LYS A 96 4.02 4.31 17.94
N HIS A 97 3.77 3.46 16.95
CA HIS A 97 2.86 3.80 15.86
C HIS A 97 1.42 4.00 16.34
N VAL A 98 0.92 3.08 17.18
CA VAL A 98 -0.43 3.21 17.75
C VAL A 98 -0.53 4.44 18.65
N ALA A 99 0.48 4.73 19.46
CA ALA A 99 0.53 5.94 20.26
C ALA A 99 0.44 7.20 19.36
N HIS A 100 1.31 7.29 18.34
CA HIS A 100 1.30 8.38 17.36
C HIS A 100 -0.07 8.55 16.67
N MET A 101 -0.69 7.44 16.23
CA MET A 101 -2.02 7.51 15.59
C MET A 101 -3.10 8.03 16.53
N LEU A 102 -3.06 7.67 17.80
CA LEU A 102 -4.06 8.13 18.77
C LEU A 102 -3.81 9.59 19.21
N GLU A 103 -2.56 9.97 19.38
CA GLU A 103 -2.16 11.27 19.96
C GLU A 103 -2.11 12.37 18.90
N ASP A 104 -1.30 12.17 17.86
CA ASP A 104 -0.97 13.20 16.89
C ASP A 104 -1.95 13.26 15.73
N VAL A 105 -2.37 12.10 15.21
CA VAL A 105 -3.21 12.03 14.03
C VAL A 105 -4.68 12.18 14.38
N LYS A 106 -5.19 11.34 15.29
CA LYS A 106 -6.61 11.33 15.66
C LYS A 106 -6.94 12.26 16.80
N ARG A 107 -5.95 12.72 17.56
CA ARG A 107 -6.11 13.61 18.72
C ARG A 107 -7.15 13.09 19.71
N VAL A 108 -7.06 11.79 20.01
CA VAL A 108 -7.98 11.12 20.94
C VAL A 108 -7.79 11.70 22.36
N PRO A 109 -8.89 12.06 23.07
CA PRO A 109 -8.81 12.50 24.47
C PRO A 109 -8.08 11.48 25.36
N GLU A 110 -7.29 11.96 26.32
CA GLU A 110 -6.41 11.11 27.14
C GLU A 110 -7.19 9.99 27.86
N GLU A 111 -8.36 10.34 28.40
CA GLU A 111 -9.23 9.41 29.12
C GLU A 111 -9.75 8.24 28.27
N MET A 112 -9.73 8.37 26.94
CA MET A 112 -10.19 7.31 26.01
C MET A 112 -9.06 6.42 25.51
N LYS A 113 -7.80 6.86 25.56
CA LYS A 113 -6.68 6.15 24.94
C LYS A 113 -6.47 4.76 25.51
N THR A 114 -6.54 4.62 26.83
CA THR A 114 -6.38 3.33 27.53
C THR A 114 -7.43 2.31 27.06
N ALA A 115 -8.69 2.69 27.04
CA ALA A 115 -9.78 1.82 26.60
C ALA A 115 -9.63 1.39 25.13
N ILE A 116 -9.17 2.29 24.25
CA ILE A 116 -8.91 1.97 22.83
C ILE A 116 -7.74 0.98 22.71
N LYS A 117 -6.64 1.20 23.44
CA LYS A 117 -5.48 0.29 23.46
C LYS A 117 -5.85 -1.10 24.00
N GLU A 118 -6.60 -1.16 25.07
CA GLU A 118 -7.09 -2.44 25.66
C GLU A 118 -7.99 -3.19 24.67
N ARG A 119 -8.92 -2.48 24.01
CA ARG A 119 -9.80 -3.07 23.00
C ARG A 119 -9.00 -3.61 21.80
N PHE A 120 -8.01 -2.86 21.32
CA PHE A 120 -7.15 -3.30 20.22
C PHE A 120 -6.26 -4.48 20.66
N GLY A 121 -5.67 -4.43 21.84
CA GLY A 121 -4.90 -5.55 22.40
C GLY A 121 -5.73 -6.82 22.58
N GLY A 122 -6.97 -6.68 23.06
CA GLY A 122 -7.94 -7.78 23.15
C GLY A 122 -8.27 -8.39 21.78
N PHE A 123 -8.50 -7.55 20.77
CA PHE A 123 -8.68 -7.97 19.38
C PHE A 123 -7.47 -8.77 18.88
N GLN A 124 -6.26 -8.24 19.07
CA GLN A 124 -5.02 -8.89 18.62
C GLN A 124 -4.80 -10.25 19.30
N LYS A 125 -4.99 -10.32 20.63
CA LYS A 125 -4.66 -11.50 21.44
C LYS A 125 -5.74 -12.58 21.37
N LYS A 126 -7.02 -12.19 21.53
CA LYS A 126 -8.11 -13.14 21.72
C LYS A 126 -8.88 -13.48 20.46
N HIS A 127 -9.15 -12.47 19.61
CA HIS A 127 -10.05 -12.64 18.48
C HIS A 127 -9.35 -13.06 17.20
N PHE A 128 -8.22 -12.42 16.88
CA PHE A 128 -7.48 -12.67 15.64
C PHE A 128 -6.14 -13.39 15.84
N LYS A 129 -5.71 -13.55 17.12
CA LYS A 129 -4.46 -14.25 17.48
C LYS A 129 -3.22 -13.73 16.75
N LEU A 130 -3.18 -12.42 16.52
CA LEU A 130 -2.12 -11.78 15.73
C LEU A 130 -0.76 -11.81 16.44
N LEU A 131 -0.76 -11.95 17.77
CA LEU A 131 0.46 -11.94 18.56
C LEU A 131 1.12 -13.33 18.68
N GLU A 132 0.60 -14.36 18.00
CA GLU A 132 1.21 -15.69 17.97
C GLU A 132 2.50 -15.73 17.15
N SER A 133 2.66 -14.83 16.17
CA SER A 133 3.90 -14.68 15.40
C SER A 133 4.02 -13.28 14.79
N GLU A 134 5.26 -12.86 14.51
CA GLU A 134 5.50 -11.63 13.73
C GLU A 134 4.87 -11.69 12.33
N ARG A 135 4.80 -12.88 11.75
CA ARG A 135 4.18 -13.11 10.45
C ARG A 135 2.68 -12.81 10.48
N ASN A 136 1.95 -13.30 11.49
CA ASN A 136 0.52 -13.03 11.62
C ASN A 136 0.25 -11.52 11.74
N LEU A 137 1.08 -10.83 12.51
CA LEU A 137 0.95 -9.38 12.72
C LEU A 137 1.24 -8.60 11.43
N PHE A 138 2.29 -8.99 10.71
CA PHE A 138 2.64 -8.39 9.43
C PHE A 138 1.57 -8.67 8.35
N ASP A 139 1.07 -9.90 8.25
CA ASP A 139 0.03 -10.26 7.29
C ASP A 139 -1.29 -9.50 7.56
N TRP A 140 -1.61 -9.24 8.83
CA TRP A 140 -2.75 -8.39 9.18
C TRP A 140 -2.53 -6.94 8.72
N ALA A 141 -1.36 -6.37 8.93
CA ALA A 141 -1.02 -5.03 8.45
C ALA A 141 -1.04 -4.97 6.91
N SER A 142 -0.51 -6.00 6.24
CA SER A 142 -0.54 -6.12 4.78
C SER A 142 -1.97 -6.17 4.23
N LYS A 143 -2.91 -6.86 4.90
CA LYS A 143 -4.33 -6.85 4.47
C LYS A 143 -4.93 -5.44 4.42
N GLN A 144 -4.50 -4.53 5.30
CA GLN A 144 -4.98 -3.15 5.27
C GLN A 144 -4.51 -2.43 4.01
N THR A 145 -3.32 -2.74 3.51
CA THR A 145 -2.79 -2.15 2.29
C THR A 145 -3.52 -2.61 1.03
N TYR A 146 -4.20 -3.76 1.04
CA TYR A 146 -5.03 -4.23 -0.10
C TYR A 146 -6.33 -3.44 -0.24
N ILE A 147 -6.83 -2.82 0.83
CA ILE A 147 -7.91 -1.82 0.74
C ILE A 147 -7.39 -0.61 -0.04
N VAL A 148 -6.19 -0.16 0.27
CA VAL A 148 -5.49 0.92 -0.45
C VAL A 148 -5.33 0.57 -1.93
N LEU A 149 -4.87 -0.65 -2.25
CA LEU A 149 -4.73 -1.13 -3.64
C LEU A 149 -6.04 -1.02 -4.41
N GLY A 150 -7.13 -1.50 -3.83
CA GLY A 150 -8.46 -1.43 -4.44
C GLY A 150 -8.85 0.02 -4.76
N ASN A 151 -8.63 0.95 -3.83
CA ASN A 151 -8.94 2.36 -4.02
C ASN A 151 -8.06 3.02 -5.09
N MET A 152 -6.73 2.79 -5.05
CA MET A 152 -5.80 3.30 -6.07
C MET A 152 -6.19 2.85 -7.48
N MET A 153 -6.42 1.55 -7.67
CA MET A 153 -6.75 0.98 -8.97
C MET A 153 -8.13 1.44 -9.47
N THR A 154 -9.09 1.61 -8.56
CA THR A 154 -10.43 2.12 -8.90
C THR A 154 -10.36 3.60 -9.30
N THR A 155 -9.61 4.41 -8.54
CA THR A 155 -9.41 5.84 -8.85
C THR A 155 -8.70 6.00 -10.20
N ALA A 156 -7.62 5.24 -10.44
CA ALA A 156 -6.94 5.23 -11.74
C ALA A 156 -7.91 4.91 -12.89
N ALA A 157 -8.76 3.88 -12.71
CA ALA A 157 -9.73 3.49 -13.73
C ALA A 157 -10.79 4.57 -13.98
N PHE A 158 -11.24 5.30 -12.95
CA PHE A 158 -12.14 6.45 -13.12
C PHE A 158 -11.48 7.59 -13.91
N LEU A 159 -10.16 7.76 -13.78
CA LEU A 159 -9.37 8.73 -14.54
C LEU A 159 -8.99 8.23 -15.96
N GLY A 160 -9.41 7.02 -16.34
CA GLY A 160 -9.05 6.41 -17.62
C GLY A 160 -7.60 5.95 -17.70
N ILE A 161 -6.98 5.66 -16.55
CA ILE A 161 -5.60 5.22 -16.40
C ILE A 161 -5.57 3.72 -16.11
N ASP A 162 -4.83 2.98 -16.91
CA ASP A 162 -4.60 1.56 -16.69
C ASP A 162 -3.61 1.32 -15.56
N SER A 163 -3.81 0.23 -14.83
CA SER A 163 -2.97 -0.13 -13.68
C SER A 163 -2.72 -1.64 -13.61
N CYS A 164 -1.67 -2.02 -12.89
CA CYS A 164 -1.36 -3.42 -12.63
C CYS A 164 -0.86 -3.61 -11.20
N ALA A 165 -1.57 -4.43 -10.42
CA ALA A 165 -1.06 -4.94 -9.16
C ALA A 165 0.02 -6.00 -9.41
N ILE A 166 1.10 -5.98 -8.61
CA ILE A 166 2.28 -6.81 -8.80
C ILE A 166 2.67 -7.45 -7.47
N GLU A 167 2.57 -8.78 -7.42
CA GLU A 167 3.11 -9.62 -6.34
C GLU A 167 4.27 -10.49 -6.82
N GLY A 168 4.54 -10.50 -8.13
CA GLY A 168 5.56 -11.31 -8.77
C GLY A 168 6.98 -10.75 -8.56
N PHE A 169 7.52 -10.85 -7.35
CA PHE A 169 8.90 -10.48 -7.01
C PHE A 169 9.41 -11.30 -5.82
N GLU A 170 10.72 -11.41 -5.72
CA GLU A 170 11.41 -12.00 -4.59
C GLU A 170 11.47 -10.96 -3.46
N ARG A 171 10.52 -11.05 -2.51
CA ARG A 171 10.35 -10.04 -1.48
C ARG A 171 11.61 -9.78 -0.67
N GLU A 172 12.28 -10.82 -0.21
CA GLU A 172 13.50 -10.70 0.61
C GLU A 172 14.63 -10.00 -0.15
N ALA A 173 14.79 -10.29 -1.44
CA ALA A 173 15.80 -9.65 -2.29
C ALA A 173 15.47 -8.16 -2.50
N ALA A 174 14.20 -7.83 -2.78
CA ALA A 174 13.73 -6.45 -2.94
C ALA A 174 13.87 -5.64 -1.64
N GLU A 175 13.49 -6.23 -0.51
CA GLU A 175 13.61 -5.63 0.82
C GLU A 175 15.09 -5.37 1.17
N LYS A 176 15.95 -6.37 0.96
CA LYS A 176 17.39 -6.23 1.18
C LYS A 176 17.99 -5.11 0.31
N TYR A 177 17.68 -5.09 -0.98
CA TYR A 177 18.14 -4.06 -1.90
C TYR A 177 17.77 -2.65 -1.42
N LEU A 178 16.51 -2.43 -1.04
CA LEU A 178 16.05 -1.13 -0.54
C LEU A 178 16.70 -0.76 0.80
N SER A 179 16.92 -1.75 1.66
CA SER A 179 17.60 -1.55 2.95
C SER A 179 19.07 -1.18 2.78
N ASP A 180 19.80 -1.87 1.90
CA ASP A 180 21.21 -1.57 1.59
C ASP A 180 21.39 -0.16 1.01
N LYS A 181 20.35 0.39 0.35
CA LYS A 181 20.29 1.77 -0.13
C LYS A 181 19.87 2.78 0.95
N GLY A 182 19.57 2.35 2.16
CA GLY A 182 19.07 3.21 3.25
C GLY A 182 17.64 3.76 3.04
N ILE A 183 16.88 3.17 2.11
CA ILE A 183 15.53 3.61 1.76
C ILE A 183 14.47 2.93 2.64
N LEU A 184 14.70 1.67 2.99
CA LEU A 184 13.78 0.85 3.78
C LEU A 184 14.39 0.43 5.12
N ASN A 185 13.73 0.80 6.22
CA ASN A 185 14.03 0.25 7.53
C ASN A 185 13.28 -1.06 7.73
N LEU A 186 13.98 -2.18 7.65
CA LEU A 186 13.40 -3.53 7.77
C LEU A 186 12.85 -3.85 9.17
N ASN A 187 13.24 -3.09 10.19
CA ASN A 187 12.67 -3.23 11.53
C ASN A 187 11.27 -2.61 11.64
N GLU A 188 10.94 -1.68 10.74
CA GLU A 188 9.67 -0.96 10.78
C GLU A 188 8.69 -1.39 9.68
N TYR A 189 9.19 -1.74 8.50
CA TYR A 189 8.37 -2.03 7.34
C TYR A 189 8.85 -3.26 6.58
N GLY A 190 7.91 -3.88 5.87
CA GLY A 190 8.15 -4.85 4.83
C GLY A 190 7.35 -4.49 3.58
N ILE A 191 7.75 -5.03 2.43
CA ILE A 191 7.01 -4.84 1.18
C ILE A 191 5.74 -5.69 1.20
N SER A 192 4.59 -5.07 0.93
CA SER A 192 3.33 -5.77 0.74
C SER A 192 3.16 -6.18 -0.73
N TYR A 193 3.18 -5.21 -1.62
CA TYR A 193 3.08 -5.38 -3.08
C TYR A 193 3.64 -4.17 -3.80
N MET A 194 3.66 -4.24 -5.15
CA MET A 194 3.87 -3.07 -6.00
C MET A 194 2.63 -2.83 -6.86
N VAL A 195 2.44 -1.59 -7.33
CA VAL A 195 1.40 -1.21 -8.29
C VAL A 195 1.96 -0.22 -9.31
N SER A 196 1.58 -0.38 -10.55
CA SER A 196 1.96 0.51 -11.65
C SER A 196 0.74 1.01 -12.39
#